data_fffe1c34de78da5f605962771a521dcb
#
_entry.id   fffe1c34de78da5f605962771a521dcb
#
_cell.length_a   1.000
_cell.length_b   1.000
_cell.length_c   1.000
_cell.angle_alpha   90.00
_cell.angle_beta   90.00
_cell.angle_gamma   90.00
#
_symmetry.space_group_name_H-M   'P 1'
#
loop_
_entity.id
_entity.type
_entity.pdbx_description
1 polymer ?
#
loop_
_entity_poly.entity_id
_entity_poly.type
_entity_poly.pdbx_seq_one_letter_code
_entity_poly.pdbx_strand_id
1 'polypeptide(L)'
;MKSFGGLHGFEKWKKPILTDSGGFQVWSLGAMRKITEEGVHFSSPVNGDKLFMSPEVSMQIQTILNSDIVMQLDECTPYETKGHLTTEAEARKSMEMSLRWATRSQNEFTRLENPNALFGIVQGGMFENLRQESLDQLVGMNFPGYAIGGVSVGEPKEQMLQIMAHTPHRLPADKPRYLMGVGTPEDLVEGVAQGVDMFDCVMPTRNARNGTVFTRDHQPLDASCTCHACAGTSGVSWDDGGREGFSRAYLHHLDRCGEMLGPMLTTVHNLHYYLNLMQEVRAALEAGSFSSFQTQFKQARARGV
;
A
#
# COMPACT_ATOMS: atom_id res chain seq x y z
N MET A 1 -3.33 20.17 12.92
CA MET A 1 -2.22 19.92 11.98
C MET A 1 -1.41 21.18 11.67
N LYS A 2 -1.99 22.30 11.22
CA LYS A 2 -1.24 23.54 10.90
C LYS A 2 -0.29 24.01 12.02
N SER A 3 -0.73 23.99 13.27
CA SER A 3 0.07 24.39 14.45
C SER A 3 1.29 23.48 14.71
N PHE A 4 1.29 22.28 14.19
CA PHE A 4 2.42 21.34 14.29
C PHE A 4 3.35 21.38 13.08
N GLY A 5 3.01 22.14 12.03
CA GLY A 5 3.74 22.13 10.76
C GLY A 5 3.47 20.88 9.90
N GLY A 6 2.34 20.20 10.15
CA GLY A 6 1.95 18.96 9.46
C GLY A 6 2.26 17.69 10.25
N LEU A 7 2.23 16.54 9.55
CA LEU A 7 2.41 15.20 10.14
C LEU A 7 3.80 15.02 10.74
N HIS A 8 4.85 15.47 10.07
CA HIS A 8 6.23 15.37 10.58
C HIS A 8 6.39 15.96 11.98
N GLY A 9 5.82 17.16 12.21
CA GLY A 9 5.86 17.81 13.52
C GLY A 9 4.95 17.13 14.54
N PHE A 10 3.81 16.61 14.10
CA PHE A 10 2.83 15.93 14.96
C PHE A 10 3.33 14.56 15.42
N GLU A 11 3.84 13.74 14.50
CA GLU A 11 4.30 12.38 14.77
C GLU A 11 5.77 12.29 15.22
N LYS A 12 6.52 13.42 15.13
CA LYS A 12 7.98 13.45 15.32
C LYS A 12 8.74 12.52 14.35
N TRP A 13 8.14 12.27 13.19
CA TRP A 13 8.72 11.44 12.14
C TRP A 13 9.56 12.27 11.18
N LYS A 14 10.79 11.79 10.88
CA LYS A 14 11.78 12.53 10.07
C LYS A 14 12.02 11.94 8.69
N LYS A 15 11.37 10.83 8.37
CA LYS A 15 11.49 10.19 7.05
C LYS A 15 10.28 10.58 6.19
N PRO A 16 10.33 10.40 4.85
CA PRO A 16 9.22 10.73 3.98
C PRO A 16 7.88 10.12 4.42
N ILE A 17 6.82 10.88 4.22
CA ILE A 17 5.42 10.48 4.50
C ILE A 17 4.65 10.59 3.19
N LEU A 18 3.88 9.54 2.88
CA LEU A 18 2.88 9.54 1.84
C LEU A 18 1.49 9.62 2.49
N THR A 19 0.62 10.50 1.99
CA THR A 19 -0.80 10.51 2.34
C THR A 19 -1.65 10.08 1.17
N ASP A 20 -2.63 9.20 1.44
CA ASP A 20 -3.65 8.84 0.46
C ASP A 20 -4.69 9.96 0.32
N SER A 21 -5.38 9.97 -0.81
CA SER A 21 -6.40 10.98 -1.14
C SER A 21 -7.68 10.89 -0.29
N GLY A 22 -7.92 9.74 0.34
CA GLY A 22 -9.17 9.38 1.00
C GLY A 22 -10.18 8.69 0.08
N GLY A 23 -9.88 8.51 -1.20
CA GLY A 23 -10.77 7.89 -2.18
C GLY A 23 -11.15 6.45 -1.81
N PHE A 24 -10.16 5.62 -1.48
CA PHE A 24 -10.39 4.22 -1.08
C PHE A 24 -11.16 4.11 0.25
N GLN A 25 -10.84 4.95 1.24
CA GLN A 25 -11.52 4.95 2.54
C GLN A 25 -13.01 5.29 2.37
N VAL A 26 -13.33 6.29 1.55
CA VAL A 26 -14.71 6.63 1.20
C VAL A 26 -15.35 5.53 0.34
N TRP A 27 -14.57 4.90 -0.57
CA TRP A 27 -15.04 3.75 -1.34
C TRP A 27 -15.47 2.60 -0.41
N SER A 28 -14.72 2.31 0.63
CA SER A 28 -15.02 1.23 1.60
C SER A 28 -16.30 1.46 2.42
N LEU A 29 -16.82 2.71 2.49
CA LEU A 29 -18.08 3.03 3.19
C LEU A 29 -19.34 2.50 2.46
N GLY A 30 -19.21 2.01 1.23
CA GLY A 30 -20.30 1.33 0.50
C GLY A 30 -21.56 2.18 0.36
N ALA A 31 -22.70 1.72 0.95
CA ALA A 31 -24.00 2.38 0.83
C ALA A 31 -24.09 3.79 1.47
N MET A 32 -23.10 4.18 2.28
CA MET A 32 -23.08 5.49 2.95
C MET A 32 -22.46 6.60 2.05
N ARG A 33 -22.17 6.31 0.79
CA ARG A 33 -21.56 7.24 -0.16
C ARG A 33 -22.40 7.43 -1.42
N LYS A 34 -22.23 8.60 -2.05
CA LYS A 34 -22.72 8.90 -3.39
C LYS A 34 -21.61 9.59 -4.17
N ILE A 35 -21.17 8.97 -5.26
CA ILE A 35 -20.13 9.50 -6.15
C ILE A 35 -20.80 10.29 -7.27
N THR A 36 -20.29 11.48 -7.56
CA THR A 36 -20.72 12.38 -8.64
C THR A 36 -19.48 12.92 -9.34
N GLU A 37 -19.64 13.62 -10.45
CA GLU A 37 -18.52 14.27 -11.16
C GLU A 37 -17.80 15.31 -10.27
N GLU A 38 -18.55 15.99 -9.41
CA GLU A 38 -18.02 17.03 -8.52
C GLU A 38 -17.15 16.44 -7.39
N GLY A 39 -17.46 15.21 -6.94
CA GLY A 39 -16.79 14.55 -5.84
C GLY A 39 -17.68 13.51 -5.15
N VAL A 40 -17.36 13.19 -3.92
CA VAL A 40 -18.01 12.12 -3.14
C VAL A 40 -18.72 12.69 -1.92
N HIS A 41 -20.02 12.48 -1.84
CA HIS A 41 -20.82 12.69 -0.63
C HIS A 41 -20.81 11.42 0.22
N PHE A 42 -20.54 11.54 1.50
CA PHE A 42 -20.55 10.40 2.42
C PHE A 42 -20.92 10.81 3.84
N SER A 43 -21.19 9.82 4.68
CA SER A 43 -21.41 10.06 6.11
C SER A 43 -20.19 9.61 6.90
N SER A 44 -19.75 10.45 7.83
CA SER A 44 -18.66 10.12 8.75
C SER A 44 -18.99 8.83 9.53
N PRO A 45 -18.08 7.84 9.54
CA PRO A 45 -18.28 6.63 10.33
C PRO A 45 -18.16 6.87 11.85
N VAL A 46 -17.65 8.04 12.26
CA VAL A 46 -17.42 8.38 13.67
C VAL A 46 -18.69 8.95 14.31
N ASN A 47 -19.36 9.90 13.63
CA ASN A 47 -20.47 10.66 14.21
C ASN A 47 -21.67 10.83 13.26
N GLY A 48 -21.61 10.27 12.05
CA GLY A 48 -22.71 10.33 11.07
C GLY A 48 -22.83 11.65 10.30
N ASP A 49 -21.95 12.62 10.52
CA ASP A 49 -21.98 13.91 9.83
C ASP A 49 -21.92 13.73 8.31
N LYS A 50 -22.66 14.56 7.58
CA LYS A 50 -22.62 14.63 6.12
C LYS A 50 -21.38 15.36 5.67
N LEU A 51 -20.54 14.70 4.91
CA LEU A 51 -19.28 15.22 4.40
C LEU A 51 -19.26 15.18 2.86
N PHE A 52 -18.47 16.08 2.29
CA PHE A 52 -18.19 16.11 0.86
C PHE A 52 -16.69 16.18 0.62
N MET A 53 -16.19 15.31 -0.24
CA MET A 53 -14.80 15.26 -0.67
C MET A 53 -14.73 15.48 -2.19
N SER A 54 -14.09 16.55 -2.61
CA SER A 54 -13.75 16.78 -4.01
C SER A 54 -12.24 16.64 -4.22
N PRO A 55 -11.75 16.57 -5.47
CA PRO A 55 -10.32 16.63 -5.74
C PRO A 55 -9.63 17.82 -5.07
N GLU A 56 -10.25 18.99 -5.12
CA GLU A 56 -9.72 20.23 -4.53
C GLU A 56 -9.64 20.13 -3.00
N VAL A 57 -10.71 19.61 -2.37
CA VAL A 57 -10.75 19.44 -0.90
C VAL A 57 -9.68 18.44 -0.44
N SER A 58 -9.48 17.36 -1.18
CA SER A 58 -8.42 16.38 -0.90
C SER A 58 -7.04 17.03 -0.95
N MET A 59 -6.75 17.84 -1.98
CA MET A 59 -5.48 18.56 -2.10
C MET A 59 -5.28 19.56 -0.96
N GLN A 60 -6.32 20.28 -0.55
CA GLN A 60 -6.27 21.21 0.60
C GLN A 60 -5.96 20.48 1.91
N ILE A 61 -6.59 19.33 2.14
CA ILE A 61 -6.35 18.50 3.34
C ILE A 61 -4.91 18.02 3.34
N GLN A 62 -4.44 17.40 2.26
CA GLN A 62 -3.09 16.85 2.16
C GLN A 62 -2.01 17.95 2.25
N THR A 63 -2.30 19.16 1.75
CA THR A 63 -1.42 20.33 1.94
C THR A 63 -1.33 20.73 3.43
N ILE A 64 -2.43 20.65 4.19
CA ILE A 64 -2.41 20.88 5.64
C ILE A 64 -1.66 19.78 6.39
N LEU A 65 -1.76 18.53 5.92
CA LEU A 65 -1.01 17.39 6.46
C LEU A 65 0.48 17.50 6.15
N ASN A 66 0.85 18.19 5.07
CA ASN A 66 2.22 18.46 4.65
C ASN A 66 3.05 17.18 4.49
N SER A 67 2.49 16.20 3.78
CA SER A 67 3.19 14.97 3.42
C SER A 67 4.11 15.18 2.21
N ASP A 68 5.21 14.45 2.13
CA ASP A 68 6.17 14.55 1.02
C ASP A 68 5.61 14.05 -0.31
N ILE A 69 4.71 13.05 -0.25
CA ILE A 69 4.00 12.50 -1.39
C ILE A 69 2.50 12.60 -1.13
N VAL A 70 1.82 13.20 -2.09
CA VAL A 70 0.38 13.49 -2.10
C VAL A 70 -0.26 12.66 -3.22
N MET A 71 -1.37 11.98 -2.95
CA MET A 71 -2.08 11.20 -3.97
C MET A 71 -3.25 12.01 -4.56
N GLN A 72 -3.45 11.95 -5.88
CA GLN A 72 -4.67 12.48 -6.50
C GLN A 72 -5.92 11.81 -5.91
N LEU A 73 -7.07 12.47 -5.94
CA LEU A 73 -8.34 11.78 -5.70
C LEU A 73 -8.71 10.96 -6.94
N ASP A 74 -9.08 9.70 -6.73
CA ASP A 74 -9.48 8.77 -7.78
C ASP A 74 -10.73 7.96 -7.37
N GLU A 75 -11.36 7.30 -8.33
CA GLU A 75 -12.39 6.32 -8.08
C GLU A 75 -11.82 4.91 -8.24
N CYS A 76 -11.80 4.16 -7.15
CA CYS A 76 -11.45 2.75 -7.16
C CYS A 76 -12.68 1.91 -7.56
N THR A 77 -12.58 1.18 -8.67
CA THR A 77 -13.63 0.29 -9.15
C THR A 77 -13.46 -1.09 -8.52
N PRO A 78 -14.48 -1.68 -7.85
CA PRO A 78 -14.40 -3.04 -7.34
C PRO A 78 -14.30 -4.04 -8.49
N TYR A 79 -13.69 -5.20 -8.26
CA TYR A 79 -13.71 -6.31 -9.20
C TYR A 79 -15.11 -6.87 -9.39
N GLU A 80 -15.83 -7.04 -8.27
CA GLU A 80 -17.18 -7.56 -8.21
C GLU A 80 -18.03 -6.81 -7.18
N THR A 81 -19.30 -6.61 -7.48
CA THR A 81 -20.28 -6.06 -6.54
C THR A 81 -21.53 -6.91 -6.52
N LYS A 82 -21.79 -7.62 -5.39
CA LYS A 82 -23.00 -8.45 -5.18
C LYS A 82 -23.22 -9.49 -6.30
N GLY A 83 -22.17 -10.16 -6.74
CA GLY A 83 -22.22 -11.17 -7.79
C GLY A 83 -22.18 -10.59 -9.23
N HIS A 84 -22.11 -9.27 -9.39
CA HIS A 84 -21.93 -8.61 -10.67
C HIS A 84 -20.46 -8.26 -10.87
N LEU A 85 -19.81 -8.87 -11.86
CA LEU A 85 -18.44 -8.54 -12.27
C LEU A 85 -18.44 -7.18 -12.99
N THR A 86 -17.50 -6.32 -12.63
CA THR A 86 -17.34 -5.01 -13.27
C THR A 86 -17.05 -5.19 -14.75
N THR A 87 -17.90 -4.62 -15.57
CA THR A 87 -17.76 -4.62 -17.04
C THR A 87 -16.71 -3.61 -17.49
N GLU A 88 -16.19 -3.79 -18.71
CA GLU A 88 -15.25 -2.83 -19.30
C GLU A 88 -15.86 -1.41 -19.42
N ALA A 89 -17.14 -1.31 -19.74
CA ALA A 89 -17.84 -0.03 -19.84
C ALA A 89 -17.92 0.70 -18.48
N GLU A 90 -18.18 -0.03 -17.40
CA GLU A 90 -18.18 0.52 -16.04
C GLU A 90 -16.76 0.94 -15.61
N ALA A 91 -15.76 0.09 -15.85
CA ALA A 91 -14.36 0.40 -15.58
C ALA A 91 -13.89 1.63 -16.37
N ARG A 92 -14.28 1.76 -17.65
CA ARG A 92 -13.99 2.93 -18.49
C ARG A 92 -14.57 4.20 -17.91
N LYS A 93 -15.84 4.20 -17.54
CA LYS A 93 -16.50 5.37 -16.94
C LYS A 93 -15.80 5.85 -15.67
N SER A 94 -15.42 4.92 -14.80
CA SER A 94 -14.69 5.20 -13.56
C SER A 94 -13.28 5.74 -13.86
N MET A 95 -12.55 5.11 -14.76
CA MET A 95 -11.23 5.52 -15.19
C MET A 95 -11.21 6.93 -15.78
N GLU A 96 -12.15 7.24 -16.67
CA GLU A 96 -12.29 8.57 -17.27
C GLU A 96 -12.62 9.65 -16.23
N MET A 97 -13.45 9.34 -15.23
CA MET A 97 -13.72 10.25 -14.12
C MET A 97 -12.46 10.47 -13.27
N SER A 98 -11.71 9.41 -12.96
CA SER A 98 -10.42 9.52 -12.25
C SER A 98 -9.41 10.40 -12.99
N LEU A 99 -9.38 10.36 -14.33
CA LEU A 99 -8.53 11.23 -15.14
C LEU A 99 -8.95 12.71 -15.07
N ARG A 100 -10.26 13.00 -15.11
CA ARG A 100 -10.76 14.37 -14.90
C ARG A 100 -10.45 14.87 -13.49
N TRP A 101 -10.56 14.01 -12.50
CA TRP A 101 -10.17 14.32 -11.11
C TRP A 101 -8.66 14.49 -10.94
N ALA A 102 -7.84 13.77 -11.71
CA ALA A 102 -6.39 13.97 -11.76
C ALA A 102 -6.04 15.40 -12.21
N THR A 103 -6.68 15.86 -13.29
CA THR A 103 -6.52 17.24 -13.78
C THR A 103 -6.93 18.27 -12.74
N ARG A 104 -8.07 18.08 -12.07
CA ARG A 104 -8.55 18.97 -11.01
C ARG A 104 -7.62 18.97 -9.80
N SER A 105 -7.14 17.79 -9.39
CA SER A 105 -6.14 17.65 -8.31
C SER A 105 -4.87 18.42 -8.65
N GLN A 106 -4.33 18.25 -9.86
CA GLN A 106 -3.11 18.94 -10.29
C GLN A 106 -3.27 20.47 -10.33
N ASN A 107 -4.41 20.95 -10.82
CA ASN A 107 -4.71 22.37 -10.86
C ASN A 107 -4.77 22.99 -9.45
N GLU A 108 -5.47 22.33 -8.53
CA GLU A 108 -5.58 22.80 -7.15
C GLU A 108 -4.23 22.70 -6.41
N PHE A 109 -3.48 21.63 -6.61
CA PHE A 109 -2.15 21.43 -6.03
C PHE A 109 -1.20 22.56 -6.45
N THR A 110 -1.22 22.92 -7.74
CA THR A 110 -0.46 24.05 -8.29
C THR A 110 -0.93 25.39 -7.71
N ARG A 111 -2.25 25.59 -7.61
CA ARG A 111 -2.84 26.81 -7.02
C ARG A 111 -2.44 27.01 -5.55
N LEU A 112 -2.28 25.90 -4.83
CA LEU A 112 -1.85 25.91 -3.42
C LEU A 112 -0.34 26.11 -3.25
N GLU A 113 0.41 26.17 -4.36
CA GLU A 113 1.88 26.27 -4.35
C GLU A 113 2.54 25.19 -3.46
N ASN A 114 1.94 23.97 -3.45
CA ASN A 114 2.45 22.88 -2.62
C ASN A 114 3.81 22.40 -3.19
N PRO A 115 4.91 22.41 -2.40
CA PRO A 115 6.24 22.07 -2.87
C PRO A 115 6.50 20.56 -2.97
N ASN A 116 5.57 19.73 -2.50
CA ASN A 116 5.73 18.27 -2.39
C ASN A 116 5.41 17.56 -3.72
N ALA A 117 5.45 16.24 -3.77
CA ALA A 117 5.24 15.47 -4.98
C ALA A 117 3.79 14.96 -5.09
N LEU A 118 3.05 15.41 -6.11
CA LEU A 118 1.73 14.87 -6.43
C LEU A 118 1.86 13.64 -7.35
N PHE A 119 1.31 12.49 -6.97
CA PHE A 119 1.31 11.27 -7.78
C PHE A 119 -0.04 11.08 -8.49
N GLY A 120 0.02 10.69 -9.77
CA GLY A 120 -1.12 10.24 -10.56
C GLY A 120 -1.41 8.76 -10.29
N ILE A 121 -2.69 8.35 -10.39
CA ILE A 121 -3.13 6.97 -10.13
C ILE A 121 -3.72 6.36 -11.41
N VAL A 122 -3.06 5.33 -11.94
CA VAL A 122 -3.55 4.57 -13.09
C VAL A 122 -4.70 3.67 -12.65
N GLN A 123 -5.86 3.87 -13.25
CA GLN A 123 -7.06 3.05 -13.09
C GLN A 123 -7.40 2.32 -14.41
N GLY A 124 -8.44 1.48 -14.43
CA GLY A 124 -8.87 0.74 -15.63
C GLY A 124 -9.31 -0.70 -15.33
N GLY A 125 -9.49 -1.05 -14.05
CA GLY A 125 -9.89 -2.40 -13.61
C GLY A 125 -8.90 -3.47 -14.10
N MET A 126 -9.42 -4.61 -14.55
CA MET A 126 -8.61 -5.71 -15.08
C MET A 126 -8.46 -5.64 -16.63
N PHE A 127 -8.67 -4.46 -17.23
CA PHE A 127 -8.65 -4.26 -18.69
C PHE A 127 -7.36 -3.54 -19.10
N GLU A 128 -6.45 -4.26 -19.75
CA GLU A 128 -5.13 -3.73 -20.15
C GLU A 128 -5.22 -2.50 -21.07
N ASN A 129 -6.19 -2.49 -22.03
CA ASN A 129 -6.42 -1.36 -22.92
C ASN A 129 -6.84 -0.09 -22.16
N LEU A 130 -7.69 -0.22 -21.11
CA LEU A 130 -8.08 0.91 -20.29
C LEU A 130 -6.91 1.41 -19.44
N ARG A 131 -6.09 0.50 -18.90
CA ARG A 131 -4.89 0.86 -18.14
C ARG A 131 -3.87 1.57 -19.03
N GLN A 132 -3.72 1.14 -20.28
CA GLN A 132 -2.84 1.82 -21.22
C GLN A 132 -3.36 3.24 -21.51
N GLU A 133 -4.67 3.39 -21.77
CA GLU A 133 -5.29 4.70 -22.01
C GLU A 133 -5.15 5.63 -20.80
N SER A 134 -5.39 5.12 -19.60
CA SER A 134 -5.19 5.86 -18.32
C SER A 134 -3.74 6.30 -18.15
N LEU A 135 -2.81 5.37 -18.37
CA LEU A 135 -1.37 5.62 -18.25
C LEU A 135 -0.90 6.70 -19.24
N ASP A 136 -1.29 6.60 -20.50
CA ASP A 136 -0.86 7.55 -21.55
C ASP A 136 -1.32 8.98 -21.21
N GLN A 137 -2.56 9.14 -20.73
CA GLN A 137 -3.08 10.45 -20.32
C GLN A 137 -2.37 10.99 -19.07
N LEU A 138 -2.15 10.16 -18.05
CA LEU A 138 -1.44 10.58 -16.83
C LEU A 138 0.03 10.94 -17.10
N VAL A 139 0.71 10.17 -17.96
CA VAL A 139 2.08 10.49 -18.38
C VAL A 139 2.12 11.83 -19.13
N GLY A 140 1.11 12.09 -19.98
CA GLY A 140 0.95 13.40 -20.64
C GLY A 140 0.76 14.58 -19.67
N MET A 141 0.20 14.34 -18.48
CA MET A 141 0.08 15.34 -17.40
C MET A 141 1.40 15.56 -16.63
N ASN A 142 2.40 14.69 -16.81
CA ASN A 142 3.74 14.79 -16.25
C ASN A 142 3.79 14.88 -14.70
N PHE A 143 3.19 13.92 -14.02
CA PHE A 143 3.29 13.81 -12.57
C PHE A 143 4.72 13.49 -12.10
N PRO A 144 5.14 13.91 -10.88
CA PRO A 144 6.40 13.51 -10.25
C PRO A 144 6.57 12.01 -10.03
N GLY A 145 5.46 11.24 -9.92
CA GLY A 145 5.42 9.80 -9.77
C GLY A 145 4.05 9.25 -10.12
N TYR A 146 3.94 7.93 -10.23
CA TYR A 146 2.73 7.25 -10.66
C TYR A 146 2.40 6.07 -9.76
N ALA A 147 1.13 5.93 -9.42
CA ALA A 147 0.62 4.78 -8.71
C ALA A 147 -0.23 3.89 -9.62
N ILE A 148 -0.28 2.61 -9.28
CA ILE A 148 -1.12 1.59 -9.91
C ILE A 148 -2.19 1.24 -8.90
N GLY A 149 -3.39 1.81 -9.11
CA GLY A 149 -4.56 1.57 -8.28
C GLY A 149 -5.50 0.52 -8.87
N GLY A 150 -6.61 0.23 -8.18
CA GLY A 150 -7.64 -0.71 -8.65
C GLY A 150 -7.14 -2.14 -8.81
N VAL A 151 -6.17 -2.55 -7.99
CA VAL A 151 -5.72 -3.93 -7.79
C VAL A 151 -5.86 -4.30 -6.32
N SER A 152 -5.91 -5.60 -6.00
CA SER A 152 -6.22 -6.10 -4.64
C SER A 152 -7.62 -5.66 -4.14
N VAL A 153 -8.57 -5.60 -5.06
CA VAL A 153 -9.98 -5.20 -4.85
C VAL A 153 -10.97 -6.36 -4.99
N GLY A 154 -10.48 -7.60 -4.84
CA GLY A 154 -11.27 -8.84 -4.88
C GLY A 154 -11.06 -9.70 -6.13
N GLU A 155 -10.19 -9.30 -7.03
CA GLU A 155 -9.84 -10.09 -8.23
C GLU A 155 -9.06 -11.36 -7.89
N PRO A 156 -9.12 -12.41 -8.75
CA PRO A 156 -8.24 -13.56 -8.70
C PRO A 156 -6.77 -13.16 -8.81
N LYS A 157 -5.90 -13.93 -8.15
CA LYS A 157 -4.46 -13.68 -8.12
C LYS A 157 -3.84 -13.57 -9.51
N GLU A 158 -4.28 -14.40 -10.44
CA GLU A 158 -3.81 -14.44 -11.81
C GLU A 158 -4.07 -13.11 -12.55
N GLN A 159 -5.23 -12.51 -12.33
CA GLN A 159 -5.57 -11.22 -12.93
C GLN A 159 -4.75 -10.08 -12.32
N MET A 160 -4.51 -10.10 -11.02
CA MET A 160 -3.60 -9.15 -10.39
C MET A 160 -2.19 -9.26 -10.98
N LEU A 161 -1.66 -10.49 -11.14
CA LEU A 161 -0.35 -10.73 -11.74
C LEU A 161 -0.29 -10.26 -13.20
N GLN A 162 -1.37 -10.43 -13.97
CA GLN A 162 -1.48 -9.92 -15.34
C GLN A 162 -1.32 -8.39 -15.37
N ILE A 163 -2.03 -7.67 -14.51
CA ILE A 163 -1.90 -6.21 -14.42
C ILE A 163 -0.50 -5.78 -13.95
N MET A 164 0.09 -6.52 -13.01
CA MET A 164 1.47 -6.28 -12.58
C MET A 164 2.49 -6.52 -13.71
N ALA A 165 2.26 -7.49 -14.57
CA ALA A 165 3.11 -7.73 -15.75
C ALA A 165 2.88 -6.67 -16.84
N HIS A 166 1.68 -6.09 -16.94
CA HIS A 166 1.32 -5.14 -17.98
C HIS A 166 1.76 -3.70 -17.65
N THR A 167 1.45 -3.18 -16.46
CA THR A 167 1.40 -1.73 -16.22
C THR A 167 2.73 -1.09 -15.78
N PRO A 168 3.51 -1.65 -14.81
CA PRO A 168 4.64 -0.93 -14.22
C PRO A 168 5.72 -0.52 -15.23
N HIS A 169 6.14 -1.43 -16.10
CA HIS A 169 7.24 -1.20 -17.05
C HIS A 169 6.87 -0.24 -18.20
N ARG A 170 5.59 0.11 -18.36
CA ARG A 170 5.10 1.12 -19.31
C ARG A 170 5.11 2.53 -18.74
N LEU A 171 5.20 2.66 -17.42
CA LEU A 171 5.38 3.94 -16.75
C LEU A 171 6.82 4.44 -16.94
N PRO A 172 7.05 5.78 -16.92
CA PRO A 172 8.40 6.36 -17.06
C PRO A 172 9.41 5.73 -16.10
N ALA A 173 10.58 5.35 -16.63
CA ALA A 173 11.62 4.67 -15.84
C ALA A 173 12.33 5.59 -14.84
N ASP A 174 12.27 6.90 -15.08
CA ASP A 174 12.84 7.95 -14.24
C ASP A 174 11.89 8.50 -13.17
N LYS A 175 10.71 7.90 -13.03
CA LYS A 175 9.69 8.29 -12.06
C LYS A 175 9.36 7.14 -11.11
N PRO A 176 9.14 7.41 -9.81
CA PRO A 176 8.70 6.39 -8.86
C PRO A 176 7.38 5.73 -9.29
N ARG A 177 7.31 4.41 -9.13
CA ARG A 177 6.15 3.56 -9.45
C ARG A 177 5.65 2.90 -8.18
N TYR A 178 4.43 3.22 -7.80
CA TYR A 178 3.83 2.80 -6.55
C TYR A 178 2.67 1.82 -6.81
N LEU A 179 2.75 0.60 -6.29
CA LEU A 179 1.66 -0.39 -6.33
C LEU A 179 0.86 -0.30 -5.04
N MET A 180 -0.41 0.12 -5.16
CA MET A 180 -1.26 0.41 -4.02
C MET A 180 -1.92 -0.84 -3.45
N GLY A 181 -1.92 -0.99 -2.12
CA GLY A 181 -2.68 -2.01 -1.40
C GLY A 181 -2.18 -3.45 -1.52
N VAL A 182 -1.01 -3.67 -2.11
CA VAL A 182 -0.41 -4.99 -2.35
C VAL A 182 0.89 -5.13 -1.55
N GLY A 183 1.23 -6.20 -0.91
CA GLY A 183 0.62 -7.49 -0.86
C GLY A 183 1.36 -8.47 0.04
N THR A 184 1.37 -9.75 -0.35
CA THR A 184 2.17 -10.77 0.33
C THR A 184 3.67 -10.57 0.09
N PRO A 185 4.57 -11.19 0.86
CA PRO A 185 6.02 -11.14 0.57
C PRO A 185 6.36 -11.54 -0.87
N GLU A 186 5.65 -12.52 -1.42
CA GLU A 186 5.79 -12.98 -2.80
C GLU A 186 5.39 -11.88 -3.81
N ASP A 187 4.34 -11.13 -3.50
CA ASP A 187 3.87 -10.03 -4.36
C ASP A 187 4.85 -8.88 -4.40
N LEU A 188 5.49 -8.58 -3.27
CA LEU A 188 6.50 -7.53 -3.21
C LEU A 188 7.70 -7.89 -4.09
N VAL A 189 8.23 -9.11 -3.98
CA VAL A 189 9.36 -9.57 -4.79
C VAL A 189 9.00 -9.62 -6.27
N GLU A 190 7.78 -10.07 -6.61
CA GLU A 190 7.30 -10.07 -7.99
C GLU A 190 7.07 -8.65 -8.51
N GLY A 191 6.47 -7.77 -7.73
CA GLY A 191 6.27 -6.37 -8.09
C GLY A 191 7.57 -5.65 -8.40
N VAL A 192 8.61 -5.86 -7.59
CA VAL A 192 9.96 -5.31 -7.87
C VAL A 192 10.52 -5.88 -9.18
N ALA A 193 10.32 -7.18 -9.45
CA ALA A 193 10.74 -7.78 -10.73
C ALA A 193 10.06 -7.12 -11.93
N GLN A 194 8.84 -6.59 -11.76
CA GLN A 194 8.09 -5.85 -12.78
C GLN A 194 8.39 -4.33 -12.78
N GLY A 195 9.31 -3.86 -11.95
CA GLY A 195 9.74 -2.47 -11.91
C GLY A 195 8.92 -1.57 -10.98
N VAL A 196 8.27 -2.13 -9.97
CA VAL A 196 7.61 -1.36 -8.89
C VAL A 196 8.63 -0.95 -7.84
N ASP A 197 8.57 0.30 -7.40
CA ASP A 197 9.50 0.90 -6.43
C ASP A 197 8.91 1.00 -5.01
N MET A 198 7.58 1.17 -4.90
CA MET A 198 6.89 1.48 -3.65
C MET A 198 5.66 0.61 -3.46
N PHE A 199 5.38 0.25 -2.21
CA PHE A 199 4.24 -0.58 -1.81
C PHE A 199 3.66 -0.09 -0.50
N ASP A 200 2.36 -0.28 -0.31
CA ASP A 200 1.71 -0.30 1.00
C ASP A 200 0.89 -1.59 1.15
N CYS A 201 0.75 -2.06 2.37
CA CYS A 201 -0.08 -3.23 2.63
C CYS A 201 -0.51 -3.31 4.09
N VAL A 202 -1.78 -3.64 4.30
CA VAL A 202 -2.31 -3.89 5.65
C VAL A 202 -1.98 -5.29 6.19
N MET A 203 -1.48 -6.20 5.35
CA MET A 203 -1.29 -7.61 5.72
C MET A 203 -0.38 -7.82 6.93
N PRO A 204 0.78 -7.14 7.06
CA PRO A 204 1.63 -7.36 8.23
C PRO A 204 0.90 -7.12 9.55
N THR A 205 0.16 -6.03 9.64
CA THR A 205 -0.55 -5.64 10.86
C THR A 205 -1.89 -6.36 11.01
N ARG A 206 -2.64 -6.55 9.91
CA ARG A 206 -3.91 -7.28 9.94
C ARG A 206 -3.72 -8.74 10.33
N ASN A 207 -2.75 -9.42 9.71
CA ASN A 207 -2.45 -10.82 10.00
C ASN A 207 -1.95 -10.98 11.44
N ALA A 208 -1.13 -10.06 11.93
CA ALA A 208 -0.68 -10.05 13.32
C ALA A 208 -1.85 -10.00 14.32
N ARG A 209 -2.85 -9.15 14.06
CA ARG A 209 -4.06 -9.06 14.90
C ARG A 209 -4.95 -10.31 14.85
N ASN A 210 -4.73 -11.18 13.87
CA ASN A 210 -5.43 -12.47 13.71
C ASN A 210 -4.50 -13.66 14.01
N GLY A 211 -3.46 -13.46 14.82
CA GLY A 211 -2.56 -14.51 15.28
C GLY A 211 -1.61 -15.09 14.22
N THR A 212 -1.53 -14.45 13.04
CA THR A 212 -0.67 -14.94 11.95
C THR A 212 0.65 -14.17 11.91
N VAL A 213 1.77 -14.88 11.96
CA VAL A 213 3.12 -14.34 11.84
C VAL A 213 3.77 -14.76 10.53
N PHE A 214 4.54 -13.86 9.93
CA PHE A 214 5.35 -14.14 8.75
C PHE A 214 6.74 -14.62 9.16
N THR A 215 7.24 -15.67 8.52
CA THR A 215 8.58 -16.19 8.74
C THR A 215 9.28 -16.40 7.41
N ARG A 216 10.60 -16.44 7.42
CA ARG A 216 11.43 -16.56 6.22
C ARG A 216 11.15 -17.85 5.43
N ASP A 217 11.00 -18.96 6.14
CA ASP A 217 10.90 -20.31 5.57
C ASP A 217 9.56 -21.01 5.89
N HIS A 218 8.47 -20.25 6.08
CA HIS A 218 7.18 -20.75 6.57
C HIS A 218 7.24 -21.52 7.91
N GLN A 219 8.37 -21.47 8.57
CA GLN A 219 8.53 -22.07 9.89
C GLN A 219 8.03 -21.14 11.00
N PRO A 220 7.50 -21.69 12.08
CA PRO A 220 7.07 -20.86 13.18
C PRO A 220 8.25 -20.08 13.76
N LEU A 221 8.13 -18.77 13.89
CA LEU A 221 9.09 -17.78 14.39
C LEU A 221 10.55 -18.10 14.07
N ASP A 222 11.10 -17.35 13.14
CA ASP A 222 12.48 -17.44 12.70
C ASP A 222 13.43 -17.25 13.89
N ALA A 223 14.25 -18.25 14.20
CA ALA A 223 15.23 -18.22 15.30
C ALA A 223 16.28 -17.10 15.07
N SER A 224 16.55 -16.74 13.83
CA SER A 224 17.47 -15.68 13.43
C SER A 224 16.85 -14.27 13.46
N CYS A 225 15.58 -14.12 13.80
CA CYS A 225 14.90 -12.83 13.81
C CYS A 225 15.41 -11.91 14.92
N THR A 226 15.83 -10.72 14.54
CA THR A 226 16.38 -9.69 15.44
C THR A 226 15.36 -8.65 15.89
N CYS A 227 14.06 -8.83 15.61
CA CYS A 227 13.04 -7.88 16.04
C CYS A 227 12.88 -7.88 17.56
N HIS A 228 12.32 -6.79 18.09
CA HIS A 228 12.08 -6.66 19.54
C HIS A 228 11.25 -7.82 20.13
N ALA A 229 10.27 -8.35 19.39
CA ALA A 229 9.46 -9.46 19.87
C ALA A 229 10.26 -10.77 20.02
N CYS A 230 11.23 -11.02 19.11
CA CYS A 230 12.02 -12.25 19.08
C CYS A 230 13.31 -12.17 19.87
N ALA A 231 14.00 -11.03 19.84
CA ALA A 231 15.34 -10.85 20.43
C ALA A 231 15.35 -9.94 21.68
N GLY A 232 14.21 -9.36 22.05
CA GLY A 232 14.14 -8.40 23.16
C GLY A 232 14.87 -7.08 22.83
N THR A 233 15.31 -6.38 23.87
CA THR A 233 16.02 -5.10 23.76
C THR A 233 17.49 -5.24 23.39
N SER A 234 18.09 -6.41 23.64
CA SER A 234 19.49 -6.69 23.33
C SER A 234 19.79 -6.93 21.86
N GLY A 235 18.76 -7.25 21.04
CA GLY A 235 18.93 -7.62 19.64
C GLY A 235 19.62 -8.98 19.43
N VAL A 236 19.86 -9.77 20.49
CA VAL A 236 20.48 -11.11 20.44
C VAL A 236 19.41 -12.16 20.15
N SER A 237 19.68 -13.05 19.19
CA SER A 237 18.73 -14.09 18.78
C SER A 237 18.58 -15.22 19.81
N TRP A 238 17.53 -16.03 19.65
CA TRP A 238 17.22 -17.16 20.52
C TRP A 238 18.31 -18.22 20.59
N ASP A 239 19.19 -18.32 19.59
CA ASP A 239 20.20 -19.36 19.48
C ASP A 239 21.46 -19.10 20.32
N ASP A 240 21.66 -17.85 20.73
CA ASP A 240 22.91 -17.45 21.46
C ASP A 240 22.81 -17.54 23.00
N GLY A 241 21.74 -18.16 23.52
CA GLY A 241 21.60 -18.44 24.97
C GLY A 241 21.28 -17.23 25.87
N GLY A 242 21.28 -16.02 25.35
CA GLY A 242 21.00 -14.78 26.09
C GLY A 242 19.61 -14.21 25.75
N ARG A 243 18.56 -14.93 26.09
CA ARG A 243 17.19 -14.66 25.61
C ARG A 243 16.50 -13.58 26.43
N GLU A 244 16.26 -12.43 25.83
CA GLU A 244 15.34 -11.41 26.34
C GLU A 244 14.02 -11.36 25.59
N GLY A 245 13.87 -12.08 24.45
CA GLY A 245 12.68 -12.07 23.61
C GLY A 245 11.54 -12.96 24.12
N PHE A 246 10.36 -12.74 23.57
CA PHE A 246 9.15 -13.49 23.95
C PHE A 246 9.09 -14.85 23.25
N SER A 247 8.75 -15.90 24.00
CA SER A 247 8.63 -17.24 23.44
C SER A 247 7.35 -17.36 22.57
N ARG A 248 7.36 -18.28 21.61
CA ARG A 248 6.16 -18.64 20.83
C ARG A 248 5.01 -19.08 21.72
N ALA A 249 5.31 -19.89 22.74
CA ALA A 249 4.32 -20.35 23.69
C ALA A 249 3.65 -19.16 24.40
N TYR A 250 4.41 -18.14 24.75
CA TYR A 250 3.85 -16.93 25.36
C TYR A 250 3.03 -16.11 24.36
N LEU A 251 3.52 -15.91 23.13
CA LEU A 251 2.76 -15.21 22.08
C LEU A 251 1.43 -15.95 21.76
N HIS A 252 1.47 -17.28 21.66
CA HIS A 252 0.28 -18.10 21.48
C HIS A 252 -0.69 -17.97 22.67
N HIS A 253 -0.16 -17.97 23.91
CA HIS A 253 -0.96 -17.75 25.10
C HIS A 253 -1.67 -16.39 25.06
N LEU A 254 -0.95 -15.32 24.75
CA LEU A 254 -1.51 -13.97 24.65
C LEU A 254 -2.63 -13.88 23.58
N ASP A 255 -2.42 -14.50 22.43
CA ASP A 255 -3.42 -14.58 21.35
C ASP A 255 -4.68 -15.33 21.82
N ARG A 256 -4.50 -16.49 22.45
CA ARG A 256 -5.62 -17.31 22.94
C ARG A 256 -6.40 -16.64 24.08
N CYS A 257 -5.74 -15.83 24.90
CA CYS A 257 -6.37 -15.06 25.96
C CYS A 257 -6.96 -13.73 25.49
N GLY A 258 -6.74 -13.34 24.22
CA GLY A 258 -7.20 -12.07 23.68
C GLY A 258 -6.45 -10.85 24.26
N GLU A 259 -5.23 -11.06 24.78
CA GLU A 259 -4.42 -9.99 25.37
C GLU A 259 -3.80 -9.09 24.30
N MET A 260 -3.94 -7.78 24.45
CA MET A 260 -3.52 -6.79 23.46
C MET A 260 -2.01 -6.83 23.17
N LEU A 261 -1.20 -7.27 24.13
CA LEU A 261 0.25 -7.43 23.96
C LEU A 261 0.61 -8.44 22.86
N GLY A 262 -0.20 -9.50 22.66
CA GLY A 262 0.01 -10.48 21.59
C GLY A 262 0.01 -9.82 20.20
N PRO A 263 -1.08 -9.19 19.75
CA PRO A 263 -1.12 -8.43 18.49
C PRO A 263 -0.05 -7.33 18.38
N MET A 264 0.32 -6.66 19.45
CA MET A 264 1.40 -5.65 19.43
C MET A 264 2.74 -6.28 19.06
N LEU A 265 3.15 -7.33 19.76
CA LEU A 265 4.42 -8.02 19.53
C LEU A 265 4.47 -8.69 18.14
N THR A 266 3.39 -9.34 17.73
CA THR A 266 3.31 -9.97 16.40
C THR A 266 3.28 -8.93 15.28
N THR A 267 2.70 -7.75 15.50
CA THR A 267 2.78 -6.62 14.56
C THR A 267 4.21 -6.13 14.38
N VAL A 268 4.94 -5.94 15.49
CA VAL A 268 6.36 -5.55 15.43
C VAL A 268 7.17 -6.58 14.64
N HIS A 269 6.94 -7.88 14.90
CA HIS A 269 7.61 -8.95 14.16
C HIS A 269 7.29 -8.94 12.67
N ASN A 270 6.02 -8.88 12.29
CA ASN A 270 5.61 -8.89 10.89
C ASN A 270 6.13 -7.67 10.12
N LEU A 271 6.08 -6.48 10.72
CA LEU A 271 6.65 -5.26 10.11
C LEU A 271 8.17 -5.39 9.93
N HIS A 272 8.87 -5.91 10.94
CA HIS A 272 10.30 -6.15 10.84
C HIS A 272 10.65 -7.10 9.70
N TYR A 273 9.89 -8.18 9.55
CA TYR A 273 10.04 -9.14 8.43
C TYR A 273 9.91 -8.44 7.08
N TYR A 274 8.84 -7.66 6.87
CA TYR A 274 8.60 -6.95 5.62
C TYR A 274 9.70 -5.91 5.32
N LEU A 275 10.12 -5.15 6.33
CA LEU A 275 11.18 -4.16 6.17
C LEU A 275 12.53 -4.80 5.84
N ASN A 276 12.86 -5.92 6.48
CA ASN A 276 14.08 -6.68 6.17
C ASN A 276 14.05 -7.26 4.78
N LEU A 277 12.91 -7.85 4.36
CA LEU A 277 12.74 -8.34 2.99
C LEU A 277 13.01 -7.25 1.97
N MET A 278 12.44 -6.05 2.16
CA MET A 278 12.67 -4.92 1.25
C MET A 278 14.10 -4.39 1.31
N GLN A 279 14.79 -4.52 2.44
CA GLN A 279 16.21 -4.19 2.55
C GLN A 279 17.06 -5.19 1.77
N GLU A 280 16.80 -6.49 1.86
CA GLU A 280 17.47 -7.54 1.10
C GLU A 280 17.24 -7.38 -0.41
N VAL A 281 16.00 -7.04 -0.81
CA VAL A 281 15.65 -6.73 -2.20
C VAL A 281 16.50 -5.56 -2.73
N ARG A 282 16.58 -4.45 -1.98
CA ARG A 282 17.42 -3.31 -2.38
C ARG A 282 18.89 -3.68 -2.49
N ALA A 283 19.43 -4.40 -1.53
CA ALA A 283 20.82 -4.88 -1.56
C ALA A 283 21.08 -5.78 -2.79
N ALA A 284 20.14 -6.67 -3.13
CA ALA A 284 20.25 -7.53 -4.29
C ALA A 284 20.19 -6.75 -5.63
N LEU A 285 19.38 -5.69 -5.69
CA LEU A 285 19.32 -4.79 -6.86
C LEU A 285 20.65 -4.01 -7.02
N GLU A 286 21.16 -3.43 -5.93
CA GLU A 286 22.43 -2.70 -5.93
C GLU A 286 23.62 -3.57 -6.32
N ALA A 287 23.60 -4.86 -5.91
CA ALA A 287 24.61 -5.86 -6.26
C ALA A 287 24.43 -6.48 -7.65
N GLY A 288 23.37 -6.13 -8.39
CA GLY A 288 23.05 -6.77 -9.69
C GLY A 288 22.67 -8.25 -9.60
N SER A 289 22.28 -8.73 -8.40
CA SER A 289 22.01 -10.15 -8.12
C SER A 289 20.52 -10.46 -7.90
N PHE A 290 19.63 -9.54 -8.25
CA PHE A 290 18.20 -9.66 -7.93
C PHE A 290 17.54 -10.92 -8.52
N SER A 291 17.88 -11.33 -9.74
CA SER A 291 17.31 -12.56 -10.34
C SER A 291 17.66 -13.81 -9.52
N SER A 292 18.89 -13.88 -9.00
CA SER A 292 19.33 -14.97 -8.12
C SER A 292 18.59 -14.93 -6.78
N PHE A 293 18.46 -13.74 -6.19
CA PHE A 293 17.68 -13.53 -4.97
C PHE A 293 16.23 -13.97 -5.14
N GLN A 294 15.55 -13.54 -6.21
CA GLN A 294 14.16 -13.90 -6.50
C GLN A 294 13.98 -15.43 -6.62
N THR A 295 14.93 -16.11 -7.32
CA THR A 295 14.90 -17.55 -7.46
C THR A 295 15.04 -18.25 -6.12
N GLN A 296 16.01 -17.85 -5.31
CA GLN A 296 16.23 -18.41 -3.97
C GLN A 296 15.04 -18.16 -3.05
N PHE A 297 14.48 -16.95 -3.08
CA PHE A 297 13.30 -16.59 -2.32
C PHE A 297 12.11 -17.49 -2.67
N LYS A 298 11.80 -17.64 -3.98
CA LYS A 298 10.71 -18.53 -4.45
C LYS A 298 10.93 -19.99 -4.03
N GLN A 299 12.18 -20.49 -4.12
CA GLN A 299 12.52 -21.83 -3.67
C GLN A 299 12.36 -22.03 -2.16
N ALA A 300 12.82 -21.06 -1.36
CA ALA A 300 12.66 -21.09 0.09
C ALA A 300 11.18 -21.10 0.49
N ARG A 301 10.37 -20.26 -0.13
CA ARG A 301 8.93 -20.21 0.10
C ARG A 301 8.19 -21.48 -0.33
N ALA A 302 8.62 -22.10 -1.42
CA ALA A 302 8.04 -23.38 -1.92
C ALA A 302 8.34 -24.60 -1.02
N ARG A 303 9.39 -24.53 -0.17
CA ARG A 303 9.68 -25.56 0.82
C ARG A 303 8.77 -25.48 2.06
N GLY A 304 7.97 -24.45 2.14
CA GLY A 304 7.07 -24.20 3.25
C GLY A 304 6.06 -25.31 3.44
N VAL A 305 5.66 -25.50 4.66
CA VAL A 305 4.90 -26.54 5.36
C VAL A 305 3.77 -27.15 4.57
#